data_c1d11cfd18d29165b3d207e40fe2c8f8
#
_entry.id   c1d11cfd18d29165b3d207e40fe2c8f8
#
_cell.length_a   1.000
_cell.length_b   1.000
_cell.length_c   1.000
_cell.angle_alpha   90.00
_cell.angle_beta   90.00
_cell.angle_gamma   90.00
#
_symmetry.space_group_name_H-M   'P 1'
#
loop_
_entity.id
_entity.type
_entity.pdbx_description
1 polymer ?
#
loop_
_entity_poly.entity_id
_entity_poly.type
_entity_poly.pdbx_seq_one_letter_code
_entity_poly.pdbx_strand_id
1 'polypeptide(L)'
;SNHKIQTALDEIKEISKIDLALYSEKGKQVAATFEPEGDMEEAVTSFAASMAESQMLSGCHFFKVMVEGEVEYILLTKSSAEDAYMVGRLAVCQIRNLAAAYMEQFDRNNFMQNILLGNMLVVDMYNKAQKLHIEQAERVVFVIEIDGKKDATAMETVKNLFVTKTRDYVTEVDEQSIVLIKDTRDMKEDEELQTLASMIVDNMHTEAMVKVRVGYGNRVHNLQDIAKSYQEAKMALEVGRIFYAERETIAYSLLGIGRLIYQLPMSLCEMFIHEVFGDEVPDIFNEEINTTIQKFFENNLNISETARQLYVHRNTLVYRLERLEKAIGLDIRKFDDAMTFKIAMMVIAHMNQQKVEE
;
A
#
# COMPACT_ATOMS: atom_id res chain seq x y z
N SER A 1 1.31 14.11 12.79
CA SER A 1 1.85 15.49 12.87
C SER A 1 1.95 15.97 14.31
N ASN A 2 0.96 15.74 15.14
CA ASN A 2 0.92 16.25 16.53
C ASN A 2 2.09 15.74 17.40
N HIS A 3 2.56 14.50 17.20
CA HIS A 3 3.70 13.98 17.95
C HIS A 3 5.01 14.75 17.66
N LYS A 4 5.29 15.08 16.39
CA LYS A 4 6.50 15.84 16.03
C LYS A 4 6.44 17.28 16.55
N ILE A 5 5.25 17.89 16.55
CA ILE A 5 5.04 19.22 17.12
C ILE A 5 5.23 19.16 18.64
N GLN A 6 4.66 18.16 19.34
CA GLN A 6 4.85 17.98 20.77
C GLN A 6 6.34 17.83 21.11
N THR A 7 7.06 16.97 20.39
CA THR A 7 8.51 16.80 20.59
C THR A 7 9.27 18.11 20.43
N ALA A 8 8.94 18.91 19.41
CA ALA A 8 9.58 20.22 19.20
C ALA A 8 9.31 21.20 20.35
N LEU A 9 8.08 21.22 20.89
CA LEU A 9 7.76 22.06 22.06
C LEU A 9 8.50 21.57 23.31
N ASP A 10 8.60 20.27 23.54
CA ASP A 10 9.31 19.68 24.68
C ASP A 10 10.82 20.01 24.62
N GLU A 11 11.45 19.92 23.42
CA GLU A 11 12.85 20.30 23.22
C GLU A 11 13.07 21.79 23.48
N ILE A 12 12.19 22.67 22.99
CA ILE A 12 12.28 24.12 23.24
C ILE A 12 12.16 24.39 24.74
N LYS A 13 11.22 23.73 25.44
CA LYS A 13 11.07 23.88 26.89
C LYS A 13 12.31 23.37 27.64
N GLU A 14 12.89 22.27 27.23
CA GLU A 14 14.09 21.72 27.86
C GLU A 14 15.26 22.73 27.82
N ILE A 15 15.43 23.40 26.67
CA ILE A 15 16.49 24.39 26.45
C ILE A 15 16.18 25.72 27.16
N SER A 16 14.97 26.27 26.96
CA SER A 16 14.60 27.61 27.39
C SER A 16 14.05 27.69 28.82
N LYS A 17 13.57 26.56 29.37
CA LYS A 17 12.79 26.47 30.62
C LYS A 17 11.50 27.27 30.60
N ILE A 18 11.00 27.64 29.41
CA ILE A 18 9.75 28.36 29.22
C ILE A 18 8.69 27.37 28.75
N ASP A 19 7.51 27.42 29.38
CA ASP A 19 6.37 26.62 29.02
C ASP A 19 5.68 27.14 27.76
N LEU A 20 5.33 26.20 26.85
CA LEU A 20 4.68 26.50 25.58
C LEU A 20 3.41 25.68 25.41
N ALA A 21 2.41 26.25 24.73
CA ALA A 21 1.23 25.56 24.27
C ALA A 21 0.86 26.01 22.85
N LEU A 22 0.37 25.07 22.04
CA LEU A 22 -0.05 25.33 20.67
C LEU A 22 -1.52 24.96 20.50
N TYR A 23 -2.27 25.85 19.91
CA TYR A 23 -3.69 25.70 19.60
C TYR A 23 -3.94 25.86 18.11
N SER A 24 -4.98 25.20 17.59
CA SER A 24 -5.51 25.52 16.26
C SER A 24 -6.17 26.91 16.27
N GLU A 25 -6.42 27.48 15.11
CA GLU A 25 -7.20 28.73 14.95
C GLU A 25 -8.58 28.67 15.64
N LYS A 26 -9.14 27.44 15.78
CA LYS A 26 -10.47 27.19 16.42
C LYS A 26 -10.40 26.97 17.92
N GLY A 27 -9.25 27.22 18.54
CA GLY A 27 -9.08 27.08 19.99
C GLY A 27 -8.80 25.65 20.49
N LYS A 28 -8.75 24.66 19.62
CA LYS A 28 -8.44 23.29 20.02
C LYS A 28 -6.95 23.12 20.32
N GLN A 29 -6.61 22.61 21.50
CA GLN A 29 -5.22 22.33 21.88
C GLN A 29 -4.63 21.23 20.98
N VAL A 30 -3.46 21.50 20.41
CA VAL A 30 -2.70 20.60 19.53
C VAL A 30 -1.54 19.95 20.29
N ALA A 31 -0.79 20.74 21.05
CA ALA A 31 0.32 20.29 21.87
C ALA A 31 0.56 21.27 23.02
N ALA A 32 1.08 20.80 24.15
CA ALA A 32 1.43 21.67 25.27
C ALA A 32 2.50 21.02 26.16
N THR A 33 3.32 21.86 26.79
CA THR A 33 4.30 21.46 27.81
C THR A 33 3.83 21.74 29.23
N PHE A 34 2.65 22.31 29.38
CA PHE A 34 1.98 22.60 30.67
C PHE A 34 0.47 22.47 30.51
N GLU A 35 -0.26 22.38 31.62
CA GLU A 35 -1.71 22.44 31.61
C GLU A 35 -2.14 23.90 31.76
N PRO A 36 -2.81 24.48 30.74
CA PRO A 36 -3.29 25.86 30.82
C PRO A 36 -4.41 26.00 31.87
N GLU A 37 -4.41 27.10 32.65
CA GLU A 37 -5.44 27.43 33.59
C GLU A 37 -6.64 28.08 32.90
N GLY A 38 -7.82 27.50 33.03
CA GLY A 38 -9.07 28.04 32.49
C GLY A 38 -9.35 27.66 31.03
N ASP A 39 -10.46 28.15 30.51
CA ASP A 39 -10.87 27.96 29.13
C ASP A 39 -10.12 28.93 28.21
N MET A 40 -9.11 28.39 27.51
CA MET A 40 -8.29 29.15 26.57
C MET A 40 -8.93 29.26 25.18
N GLU A 41 -10.02 28.54 24.92
CA GLU A 41 -10.62 28.46 23.57
C GLU A 41 -11.11 29.83 23.11
N GLU A 42 -11.82 30.56 23.98
CA GLU A 42 -12.35 31.90 23.67
C GLU A 42 -11.21 32.92 23.46
N ALA A 43 -10.20 32.90 24.32
CA ALA A 43 -9.03 33.79 24.20
C ALA A 43 -8.24 33.55 22.92
N VAL A 44 -8.01 32.25 22.55
CA VAL A 44 -7.30 31.84 21.35
C VAL A 44 -8.08 32.24 20.09
N THR A 45 -9.36 31.93 20.02
CA THR A 45 -10.21 32.27 18.85
C THR A 45 -10.36 33.78 18.66
N SER A 46 -10.53 34.55 19.75
CA SER A 46 -10.57 36.00 19.70
C SER A 46 -9.24 36.60 19.20
N PHE A 47 -8.11 36.10 19.69
CA PHE A 47 -6.80 36.53 19.22
C PHE A 47 -6.54 36.13 17.77
N ALA A 48 -6.95 34.93 17.35
CA ALA A 48 -6.82 34.48 15.95
C ALA A 48 -7.52 35.45 14.98
N ALA A 49 -8.69 35.95 15.33
CA ALA A 49 -9.47 36.91 14.54
C ALA A 49 -8.94 38.36 14.62
N SER A 50 -8.06 38.69 15.57
CA SER A 50 -7.51 40.05 15.73
C SER A 50 -6.54 40.41 14.63
N MET A 51 -6.17 41.70 14.51
CA MET A 51 -5.15 42.18 13.58
C MET A 51 -3.71 42.08 14.15
N ALA A 52 -3.58 41.76 15.44
CA ALA A 52 -2.28 41.71 16.12
C ALA A 52 -1.52 40.44 15.75
N GLU A 53 -0.22 40.56 15.48
CA GLU A 53 0.66 39.40 15.29
C GLU A 53 1.06 38.71 16.60
N SER A 54 1.15 39.49 17.68
CA SER A 54 1.39 39.02 19.03
C SER A 54 0.66 39.89 20.06
N GLN A 55 0.30 39.28 21.17
CA GLN A 55 -0.40 39.99 22.25
C GLN A 55 -0.13 39.32 23.60
N MET A 56 -0.10 40.09 24.69
CA MET A 56 -0.05 39.54 26.02
C MET A 56 -1.48 39.48 26.60
N LEU A 57 -1.92 38.29 27.00
CA LEU A 57 -3.22 38.04 27.60
C LEU A 57 -3.05 37.02 28.74
N SER A 58 -3.67 37.28 29.89
CA SER A 58 -3.72 36.35 31.03
C SER A 58 -2.36 35.77 31.46
N GLY A 59 -1.28 36.59 31.40
CA GLY A 59 0.07 36.16 31.78
C GLY A 59 0.78 35.28 30.74
N CYS A 60 0.23 35.16 29.55
CA CYS A 60 0.85 34.45 28.42
C CYS A 60 1.07 35.40 27.24
N HIS A 61 2.14 35.21 26.52
CA HIS A 61 2.32 35.80 25.19
C HIS A 61 1.68 34.89 24.13
N PHE A 62 0.80 35.47 23.33
CA PHE A 62 0.14 34.84 22.20
C PHE A 62 0.83 35.23 20.90
N PHE A 63 1.07 34.31 20.01
CA PHE A 63 1.69 34.51 18.71
C PHE A 63 0.91 33.80 17.63
N LYS A 64 0.70 34.45 16.49
CA LYS A 64 0.17 33.78 15.29
C LYS A 64 1.26 33.03 14.57
N VAL A 65 0.97 31.79 14.22
CA VAL A 65 1.78 30.96 13.32
C VAL A 65 1.10 30.99 11.96
N MET A 66 1.68 31.77 11.04
CA MET A 66 1.17 31.92 9.68
C MET A 66 1.82 30.88 8.76
N VAL A 67 1.00 30.16 8.00
CA VAL A 67 1.43 29.23 6.93
C VAL A 67 0.74 29.66 5.64
N GLU A 68 1.46 29.88 4.57
CA GLU A 68 0.94 30.34 3.28
C GLU A 68 0.01 31.58 3.31
N GLY A 69 0.19 32.42 4.32
CA GLY A 69 -0.58 33.65 4.49
C GLY A 69 -1.82 33.54 5.36
N GLU A 70 -2.17 32.33 5.81
CA GLU A 70 -3.29 32.06 6.70
C GLU A 70 -2.80 31.74 8.13
N VAL A 71 -3.64 32.02 9.13
CA VAL A 71 -3.35 31.67 10.53
C VAL A 71 -3.67 30.19 10.73
N GLU A 72 -2.64 29.37 10.89
CA GLU A 72 -2.79 27.92 11.08
C GLU A 72 -2.84 27.54 12.56
N TYR A 73 -1.98 28.17 13.37
CA TYR A 73 -1.91 27.93 14.81
C TYR A 73 -1.72 29.22 15.60
N ILE A 74 -2.07 29.13 16.89
CA ILE A 74 -1.74 30.14 17.91
C ILE A 74 -0.78 29.47 18.91
N LEU A 75 0.40 30.06 19.06
CA LEU A 75 1.39 29.66 20.05
C LEU A 75 1.29 30.54 21.29
N LEU A 76 1.31 29.92 22.46
CA LEU A 76 1.36 30.59 23.76
C LEU A 76 2.69 30.27 24.44
N THR A 77 3.30 31.28 25.09
CA THR A 77 4.38 31.10 26.05
C THR A 77 3.93 31.59 27.43
N LYS A 78 4.08 30.73 28.47
CA LYS A 78 3.69 31.06 29.85
C LYS A 78 4.85 31.75 30.55
N SER A 79 5.01 33.05 30.36
CA SER A 79 5.89 33.92 31.15
C SER A 79 5.74 35.37 30.68
N SER A 80 5.85 36.32 31.58
CA SER A 80 5.94 37.74 31.27
C SER A 80 7.37 38.26 31.10
N ALA A 81 8.37 37.38 31.18
CA ALA A 81 9.75 37.73 31.01
C ALA A 81 10.08 38.08 29.53
N GLU A 82 11.03 38.97 29.31
CA GLU A 82 11.45 39.37 27.96
C GLU A 82 11.98 38.21 27.13
N ASP A 83 12.61 37.24 27.79
CA ASP A 83 13.06 35.97 27.18
C ASP A 83 11.90 35.13 26.62
N ALA A 84 10.71 35.16 27.26
CA ALA A 84 9.54 34.42 26.79
C ALA A 84 9.03 34.92 25.43
N TYR A 85 9.13 36.22 25.17
CA TYR A 85 8.81 36.77 23.87
C TYR A 85 9.78 36.28 22.77
N MET A 86 11.09 36.30 23.06
CA MET A 86 12.08 35.84 22.12
C MET A 86 11.95 34.33 21.84
N VAL A 87 11.76 33.52 22.88
CA VAL A 87 11.53 32.09 22.75
C VAL A 87 10.25 31.81 21.95
N GLY A 88 9.18 32.57 22.20
CA GLY A 88 7.94 32.46 21.41
C GLY A 88 8.16 32.74 19.93
N ARG A 89 8.91 33.78 19.58
CA ARG A 89 9.26 34.11 18.19
C ARG A 89 10.07 33.01 17.50
N LEU A 90 11.03 32.41 18.22
CA LEU A 90 11.81 31.27 17.70
C LEU A 90 10.94 30.03 17.54
N ALA A 91 10.08 29.75 18.51
CA ALA A 91 9.12 28.63 18.45
C ALA A 91 8.16 28.79 17.26
N VAL A 92 7.63 30.02 17.01
CA VAL A 92 6.81 30.32 15.81
C VAL A 92 7.56 29.97 14.53
N CYS A 93 8.84 30.34 14.40
CA CYS A 93 9.66 29.97 13.24
C CYS A 93 9.77 28.45 13.08
N GLN A 94 10.05 27.74 14.16
CA GLN A 94 10.22 26.29 14.16
C GLN A 94 8.87 25.60 13.80
N ILE A 95 7.79 25.97 14.45
CA ILE A 95 6.46 25.37 14.18
C ILE A 95 5.98 25.68 12.77
N ARG A 96 6.18 26.91 12.28
CA ARG A 96 5.87 27.28 10.89
C ARG A 96 6.61 26.41 9.89
N ASN A 97 7.90 26.19 10.09
CA ASN A 97 8.70 25.35 9.20
C ASN A 97 8.24 23.88 9.23
N LEU A 98 7.90 23.34 10.41
CA LEU A 98 7.34 22.00 10.55
C LEU A 98 5.97 21.88 9.86
N ALA A 99 5.08 22.87 10.05
CA ALA A 99 3.76 22.90 9.43
C ALA A 99 3.85 23.02 7.89
N ALA A 100 4.70 23.91 7.37
CA ALA A 100 4.93 24.06 5.94
C ALA A 100 5.48 22.78 5.31
N ALA A 101 6.46 22.14 5.94
CA ALA A 101 7.01 20.85 5.46
C ALA A 101 5.97 19.74 5.47
N TYR A 102 5.09 19.72 6.48
CA TYR A 102 4.00 18.75 6.55
C TYR A 102 2.95 18.97 5.45
N MET A 103 2.56 20.23 5.20
CA MET A 103 1.63 20.57 4.12
C MET A 103 2.21 20.22 2.75
N GLU A 104 3.47 20.54 2.49
CA GLU A 104 4.13 20.15 1.24
C GLU A 104 4.10 18.64 1.04
N GLN A 105 4.42 17.86 2.07
CA GLN A 105 4.39 16.41 1.99
C GLN A 105 2.97 15.88 1.78
N PHE A 106 1.97 16.48 2.43
CA PHE A 106 0.56 16.14 2.26
C PHE A 106 0.09 16.43 0.83
N ASP A 107 0.45 17.57 0.26
CA ASP A 107 0.13 17.94 -1.12
C ASP A 107 0.80 17.01 -2.13
N ARG A 108 2.03 16.60 -1.90
CA ARG A 108 2.75 15.61 -2.73
C ARG A 108 2.07 14.24 -2.69
N ASN A 109 1.66 13.78 -1.50
CA ASN A 109 0.94 12.51 -1.36
C ASN A 109 -0.45 12.55 -2.02
N ASN A 110 -1.21 13.61 -1.82
CA ASN A 110 -2.50 13.83 -2.49
C ASN A 110 -2.36 13.89 -4.01
N PHE A 111 -1.33 14.55 -4.49
CA PHE A 111 -1.03 14.59 -5.91
C PHE A 111 -0.78 13.18 -6.47
N MET A 112 0.06 12.38 -5.80
CA MET A 112 0.32 11.00 -6.22
C MET A 112 -0.93 10.12 -6.15
N GLN A 113 -1.76 10.28 -5.12
CA GLN A 113 -3.04 9.58 -5.01
C GLN A 113 -3.98 9.91 -6.19
N ASN A 114 -4.07 11.18 -6.59
CA ASN A 114 -4.86 11.57 -7.75
C ASN A 114 -4.31 10.98 -9.07
N ILE A 115 -2.99 10.86 -9.20
CA ILE A 115 -2.37 10.18 -10.35
C ILE A 115 -2.74 8.69 -10.36
N LEU A 116 -2.63 7.99 -9.23
CA LEU A 116 -3.00 6.57 -9.11
C LEU A 116 -4.44 6.32 -9.54
N LEU A 117 -5.35 7.22 -9.18
CA LEU A 117 -6.78 7.11 -9.51
C LEU A 117 -7.11 7.57 -10.94
N GLY A 118 -6.14 8.10 -11.68
CA GLY A 118 -6.36 8.60 -13.04
C GLY A 118 -7.24 9.87 -13.12
N ASN A 119 -7.34 10.63 -12.03
CA ASN A 119 -8.26 11.78 -11.88
C ASN A 119 -7.67 13.10 -12.37
N MET A 120 -6.56 13.08 -13.13
CA MET A 120 -5.89 14.30 -13.58
C MET A 120 -5.66 14.31 -15.08
N LEU A 121 -5.85 15.49 -15.70
CA LEU A 121 -5.42 15.74 -17.07
C LEU A 121 -3.88 15.80 -17.14
N VAL A 122 -3.31 15.29 -18.22
CA VAL A 122 -1.84 15.20 -18.39
C VAL A 122 -1.16 16.56 -18.25
N VAL A 123 -1.73 17.63 -18.80
CA VAL A 123 -1.17 18.99 -18.71
C VAL A 123 -1.14 19.49 -17.26
N ASP A 124 -2.22 19.27 -16.51
CA ASP A 124 -2.33 19.68 -15.12
C ASP A 124 -1.38 18.87 -14.23
N MET A 125 -1.20 17.59 -14.56
CA MET A 125 -0.26 16.69 -13.88
C MET A 125 1.17 17.23 -13.95
N TYR A 126 1.66 17.58 -15.13
CA TYR A 126 3.03 18.10 -15.29
C TYR A 126 3.20 19.48 -14.66
N ASN A 127 2.22 20.37 -14.78
CA ASN A 127 2.26 21.70 -14.15
C ASN A 127 2.31 21.59 -12.61
N LYS A 128 1.50 20.69 -12.04
CA LYS A 128 1.47 20.48 -10.59
C LYS A 128 2.72 19.76 -10.07
N ALA A 129 3.24 18.78 -10.83
CA ALA A 129 4.50 18.12 -10.51
C ALA A 129 5.66 19.09 -10.43
N GLN A 130 5.74 20.06 -11.37
CA GLN A 130 6.76 21.09 -11.35
C GLN A 130 6.66 21.99 -10.12
N LYS A 131 5.44 22.41 -9.74
CA LYS A 131 5.20 23.21 -8.52
C LYS A 131 5.57 22.48 -7.23
N LEU A 132 5.34 21.15 -7.18
CA LEU A 132 5.64 20.32 -6.04
C LEU A 132 7.08 19.75 -6.06
N HIS A 133 7.92 20.19 -7.00
CA HIS A 133 9.29 19.71 -7.16
C HIS A 133 9.40 18.18 -7.27
N ILE A 134 8.45 17.55 -7.97
CA ILE A 134 8.44 16.12 -8.22
C ILE A 134 9.23 15.83 -9.48
N GLU A 135 10.37 15.18 -9.33
CA GLU A 135 11.24 14.81 -10.44
C GLU A 135 10.63 13.71 -11.31
N GLN A 136 10.93 13.75 -12.60
CA GLN A 136 10.72 12.63 -13.49
C GLN A 136 11.70 11.53 -13.13
N ALA A 137 11.19 10.32 -12.86
CA ALA A 137 11.99 9.18 -12.46
C ALA A 137 11.33 7.88 -12.88
N GLU A 138 12.14 6.83 -13.00
CA GLU A 138 11.62 5.47 -13.12
C GLU A 138 10.98 5.05 -11.80
N ARG A 139 9.76 4.51 -11.86
CA ARG A 139 8.99 4.10 -10.68
C ARG A 139 8.30 2.76 -10.89
N VAL A 140 8.07 2.08 -9.78
CA VAL A 140 7.20 0.90 -9.69
C VAL A 140 6.18 1.14 -8.59
N VAL A 141 4.94 0.74 -8.84
CA VAL A 141 3.88 0.77 -7.82
C VAL A 141 3.77 -0.60 -7.16
N PHE A 142 3.84 -0.59 -5.84
CA PHE A 142 3.56 -1.75 -4.98
C PHE A 142 2.24 -1.51 -4.27
N VAL A 143 1.36 -2.52 -4.28
CA VAL A 143 0.13 -2.55 -3.50
C VAL A 143 0.30 -3.59 -2.41
N ILE A 144 0.16 -3.14 -1.17
CA ILE A 144 0.28 -3.96 0.04
C ILE A 144 -1.13 -4.18 0.56
N GLU A 145 -1.68 -5.35 0.31
CA GLU A 145 -3.01 -5.76 0.77
C GLU A 145 -2.89 -6.39 2.15
N ILE A 146 -3.69 -5.91 3.10
CA ILE A 146 -3.67 -6.36 4.50
C ILE A 146 -4.79 -7.36 4.71
N ASP A 147 -4.46 -8.52 5.28
CA ASP A 147 -5.45 -9.51 5.69
C ASP A 147 -6.13 -9.06 7.00
N GLY A 148 -7.35 -8.55 6.89
CA GLY A 148 -8.11 -8.00 7.99
C GLY A 148 -8.24 -6.47 7.96
N LYS A 149 -8.28 -5.84 9.15
CA LYS A 149 -8.38 -4.37 9.24
C LYS A 149 -7.01 -3.72 9.25
N LYS A 150 -6.84 -2.75 8.37
CA LYS A 150 -5.70 -1.83 8.40
C LYS A 150 -5.77 -0.98 9.67
N ASP A 151 -4.72 -0.98 10.44
CA ASP A 151 -4.56 -0.10 11.59
C ASP A 151 -3.50 0.99 11.31
N ALA A 152 -3.40 1.94 12.24
CA ALA A 152 -2.41 3.02 12.13
C ALA A 152 -0.96 2.48 12.15
N THR A 153 -0.71 1.35 12.82
CA THR A 153 0.61 0.73 12.96
C THR A 153 1.11 0.22 11.61
N ALA A 154 0.23 -0.42 10.81
CA ALA A 154 0.58 -0.92 9.49
C ALA A 154 1.04 0.22 8.55
N MET A 155 0.30 1.33 8.52
CA MET A 155 0.67 2.50 7.73
C MET A 155 1.98 3.13 8.22
N GLU A 156 2.17 3.23 9.54
CA GLU A 156 3.37 3.80 10.14
C GLU A 156 4.60 2.93 9.85
N THR A 157 4.47 1.61 9.92
CA THR A 157 5.54 0.66 9.57
C THR A 157 6.01 0.88 8.12
N VAL A 158 5.09 0.92 7.16
CA VAL A 158 5.46 1.17 5.75
C VAL A 158 6.08 2.55 5.57
N LYS A 159 5.52 3.59 6.19
CA LYS A 159 6.09 4.94 6.13
C LYS A 159 7.52 4.98 6.70
N ASN A 160 7.77 4.32 7.83
CA ASN A 160 9.10 4.30 8.45
C ASN A 160 10.15 3.59 7.59
N LEU A 161 9.77 2.59 6.81
CA LEU A 161 10.68 1.91 5.87
C LEU A 161 11.12 2.81 4.71
N PHE A 162 10.30 3.78 4.29
CA PHE A 162 10.50 4.54 3.05
C PHE A 162 10.61 6.06 3.22
N VAL A 163 10.11 6.65 4.31
CA VAL A 163 10.06 8.12 4.52
C VAL A 163 11.43 8.79 4.65
N THR A 164 12.49 8.06 4.95
CA THR A 164 13.85 8.63 4.96
C THR A 164 14.35 8.97 3.55
N LYS A 165 13.70 8.49 2.50
CA LYS A 165 14.00 8.80 1.10
C LYS A 165 12.89 9.69 0.55
N THR A 166 13.16 10.95 0.36
CA THR A 166 12.22 11.98 -0.16
C THR A 166 11.64 11.71 -1.55
N ARG A 167 12.00 10.58 -2.18
CA ARG A 167 11.63 10.19 -3.54
C ARG A 167 10.53 9.14 -3.61
N ASP A 168 10.26 8.45 -2.51
CA ASP A 168 9.22 7.43 -2.41
C ASP A 168 7.94 8.04 -1.85
N TYR A 169 6.78 7.54 -2.30
CA TYR A 169 5.49 8.02 -1.83
C TYR A 169 4.69 6.84 -1.27
N VAL A 170 4.21 7.01 -0.05
CA VAL A 170 3.33 6.04 0.61
C VAL A 170 1.97 6.69 0.80
N THR A 171 0.94 6.10 0.21
CA THR A 171 -0.43 6.58 0.27
C THR A 171 -1.41 5.44 0.45
N GLU A 172 -2.66 5.75 0.62
CA GLU A 172 -3.75 4.79 0.69
C GLU A 172 -4.84 5.19 -0.30
N VAL A 173 -5.45 4.21 -0.93
CA VAL A 173 -6.52 4.41 -1.91
C VAL A 173 -7.84 3.84 -1.40
N ASP A 174 -7.75 2.81 -0.55
CA ASP A 174 -8.89 2.14 0.09
C ASP A 174 -8.57 1.74 1.54
N GLU A 175 -9.56 1.13 2.22
CA GLU A 175 -9.44 0.75 3.64
C GLU A 175 -8.57 -0.49 3.89
N GLN A 176 -8.21 -1.25 2.86
CA GLN A 176 -7.53 -2.54 3.00
C GLN A 176 -6.12 -2.55 2.43
N SER A 177 -5.74 -1.51 1.66
CA SER A 177 -4.44 -1.48 1.01
C SER A 177 -3.62 -0.24 1.34
N ILE A 178 -2.30 -0.42 1.32
CA ILE A 178 -1.30 0.65 1.34
C ILE A 178 -0.60 0.62 -0.01
N VAL A 179 -0.40 1.78 -0.60
CA VAL A 179 0.26 1.91 -1.90
C VAL A 179 1.61 2.60 -1.73
N LEU A 180 2.67 1.93 -2.18
CA LEU A 180 4.01 2.49 -2.28
C LEU A 180 4.33 2.78 -3.74
N ILE A 181 4.64 4.03 -4.06
CA ILE A 181 5.22 4.44 -5.34
C ILE A 181 6.72 4.57 -5.13
N LYS A 182 7.46 3.58 -5.58
CA LYS A 182 8.91 3.46 -5.36
C LYS A 182 9.70 4.08 -6.50
N ASP A 183 10.65 4.96 -6.19
CA ASP A 183 11.70 5.38 -7.13
C ASP A 183 12.69 4.22 -7.30
N THR A 184 12.89 3.77 -8.53
CA THR A 184 13.70 2.58 -8.85
C THR A 184 14.98 2.91 -9.62
N ARG A 185 15.39 4.18 -9.69
CA ARG A 185 16.61 4.60 -10.41
C ARG A 185 17.87 3.92 -9.91
N ASP A 186 17.91 3.57 -8.63
CA ASP A 186 19.02 2.87 -7.99
C ASP A 186 18.92 1.34 -8.04
N MET A 187 17.80 0.80 -8.57
CA MET A 187 17.48 -0.64 -8.67
C MET A 187 17.52 -1.05 -10.14
N LYS A 188 18.50 -1.84 -10.54
CA LYS A 188 18.70 -2.20 -11.95
C LYS A 188 18.07 -3.54 -12.33
N GLU A 189 18.05 -4.48 -11.40
CA GLU A 189 17.60 -5.85 -11.63
C GLU A 189 16.18 -6.06 -11.08
N ASP A 190 15.42 -6.93 -11.69
CA ASP A 190 14.05 -7.24 -11.25
C ASP A 190 14.02 -8.04 -9.94
N GLU A 191 15.10 -8.78 -9.65
CA GLU A 191 15.31 -9.46 -8.38
C GLU A 191 15.35 -8.50 -7.19
N GLU A 192 15.79 -7.26 -7.39
CA GLU A 192 15.78 -6.23 -6.34
C GLU A 192 14.34 -5.80 -5.99
N LEU A 193 13.42 -5.78 -6.98
CA LEU A 193 12.00 -5.51 -6.73
C LEU A 193 11.36 -6.65 -5.94
N GLN A 194 11.70 -7.89 -6.28
CA GLN A 194 11.24 -9.07 -5.54
C GLN A 194 11.75 -9.07 -4.10
N THR A 195 13.04 -8.74 -3.90
CA THR A 195 13.66 -8.62 -2.58
C THR A 195 12.98 -7.52 -1.75
N LEU A 196 12.66 -6.38 -2.38
CA LEU A 196 11.94 -5.29 -1.73
C LEU A 196 10.53 -5.73 -1.30
N ALA A 197 9.79 -6.43 -2.17
CA ALA A 197 8.46 -6.94 -1.85
C ALA A 197 8.51 -7.92 -0.66
N SER A 198 9.50 -8.83 -0.63
CA SER A 198 9.70 -9.76 0.48
C SER A 198 10.06 -9.03 1.78
N MET A 199 10.92 -8.02 1.71
CA MET A 199 11.26 -7.17 2.85
C MET A 199 10.03 -6.46 3.44
N ILE A 200 9.11 -5.99 2.61
CA ILE A 200 7.85 -5.38 3.05
C ILE A 200 7.02 -6.42 3.82
N VAL A 201 6.84 -7.63 3.27
CA VAL A 201 6.10 -8.72 3.92
C VAL A 201 6.69 -9.04 5.30
N ASP A 202 8.01 -9.23 5.37
CA ASP A 202 8.71 -9.59 6.62
C ASP A 202 8.55 -8.50 7.68
N ASN A 203 8.71 -7.23 7.31
CA ASN A 203 8.53 -6.12 8.27
C ASN A 203 7.08 -5.97 8.72
N MET A 204 6.10 -6.17 7.84
CA MET A 204 4.69 -6.12 8.21
C MET A 204 4.33 -7.26 9.18
N HIS A 205 4.90 -8.45 8.98
CA HIS A 205 4.74 -9.58 9.89
C HIS A 205 5.37 -9.32 11.26
N THR A 206 6.60 -8.79 11.29
CA THR A 206 7.39 -8.68 12.53
C THR A 206 7.03 -7.44 13.34
N GLU A 207 6.83 -6.29 12.71
CA GLU A 207 6.61 -5.02 13.40
C GLU A 207 5.15 -4.64 13.54
N ALA A 208 4.34 -4.87 12.49
CA ALA A 208 2.91 -4.57 12.53
C ALA A 208 2.05 -5.78 12.95
N MET A 209 2.63 -6.99 13.01
CA MET A 209 1.95 -8.26 13.35
C MET A 209 0.74 -8.55 12.45
N VAL A 210 0.76 -8.11 11.21
CA VAL A 210 -0.30 -8.34 10.21
C VAL A 210 0.22 -9.19 9.06
N LYS A 211 -0.66 -10.05 8.54
CA LYS A 211 -0.39 -10.74 7.28
C LYS A 211 -0.71 -9.84 6.11
N VAL A 212 0.18 -9.83 5.13
CA VAL A 212 0.01 -9.03 3.93
C VAL A 212 0.34 -9.82 2.68
N ARG A 213 -0.21 -9.37 1.56
CA ARG A 213 0.22 -9.73 0.22
C ARG A 213 0.71 -8.49 -0.50
N VAL A 214 1.78 -8.62 -1.25
CA VAL A 214 2.37 -7.50 -1.99
C VAL A 214 2.35 -7.82 -3.47
N GLY A 215 1.54 -7.07 -4.22
CA GLY A 215 1.55 -7.08 -5.68
C GLY A 215 2.31 -5.87 -6.20
N TYR A 216 3.06 -6.01 -7.30
CA TYR A 216 3.72 -4.89 -7.92
C TYR A 216 3.64 -4.94 -9.45
N GLY A 217 3.54 -3.73 -10.03
CA GLY A 217 3.45 -3.52 -11.47
C GLY A 217 4.80 -3.48 -12.17
N ASN A 218 4.78 -3.12 -13.44
CA ASN A 218 5.98 -2.90 -14.23
C ASN A 218 6.61 -1.52 -13.95
N ARG A 219 7.87 -1.37 -14.30
CA ARG A 219 8.59 -0.09 -14.28
C ARG A 219 7.95 0.89 -15.26
N VAL A 220 7.75 2.12 -14.82
CA VAL A 220 7.23 3.22 -15.63
C VAL A 220 8.13 4.44 -15.52
N HIS A 221 8.24 5.19 -16.60
CA HIS A 221 9.16 6.33 -16.69
C HIS A 221 8.45 7.68 -16.62
N ASN A 222 7.14 7.71 -16.91
CA ASN A 222 6.35 8.93 -16.93
C ASN A 222 5.34 8.94 -15.79
N LEU A 223 5.00 10.12 -15.29
CA LEU A 223 3.97 10.28 -14.25
C LEU A 223 2.61 9.75 -14.68
N GLN A 224 2.23 9.95 -15.93
CA GLN A 224 0.95 9.46 -16.49
C GLN A 224 0.83 7.93 -16.48
N ASP A 225 1.96 7.21 -16.49
CA ASP A 225 1.98 5.76 -16.53
C ASP A 225 1.94 5.12 -15.12
N ILE A 226 2.03 5.93 -14.05
CA ILE A 226 1.95 5.45 -12.65
C ILE A 226 0.60 4.75 -12.41
N ALA A 227 -0.51 5.30 -12.93
CA ALA A 227 -1.82 4.67 -12.85
C ALA A 227 -1.83 3.26 -13.48
N LYS A 228 -1.11 3.08 -14.60
CA LYS A 228 -0.97 1.76 -15.24
C LYS A 228 -0.23 0.78 -14.35
N SER A 229 0.92 1.17 -13.79
CA SER A 229 1.68 0.33 -12.84
C SER A 229 0.84 -0.04 -11.60
N TYR A 230 -0.01 0.87 -11.13
CA TYR A 230 -0.96 0.60 -10.05
C TYR A 230 -2.00 -0.45 -10.43
N GLN A 231 -2.63 -0.33 -11.60
CA GLN A 231 -3.60 -1.33 -12.08
C GLN A 231 -2.94 -2.70 -12.30
N GLU A 232 -1.71 -2.72 -12.78
CA GLU A 232 -0.91 -3.93 -12.92
C GLU A 232 -0.63 -4.59 -11.56
N ALA A 233 -0.28 -3.80 -10.53
CA ALA A 233 -0.06 -4.29 -9.17
C ALA A 233 -1.35 -4.87 -8.54
N LYS A 234 -2.49 -4.22 -8.75
CA LYS A 234 -3.80 -4.75 -8.33
C LYS A 234 -4.13 -6.07 -9.02
N MET A 235 -3.98 -6.12 -10.34
CA MET A 235 -4.19 -7.35 -11.11
C MET A 235 -3.27 -8.47 -10.63
N ALA A 236 -2.03 -8.16 -10.25
CA ALA A 236 -1.12 -9.14 -9.69
C ALA A 236 -1.68 -9.77 -8.41
N LEU A 237 -2.28 -8.99 -7.51
CA LEU A 237 -2.93 -9.49 -6.30
C LEU A 237 -4.17 -10.33 -6.60
N GLU A 238 -5.04 -9.87 -7.50
CA GLU A 238 -6.27 -10.57 -7.87
C GLU A 238 -5.97 -11.92 -8.54
N VAL A 239 -5.13 -11.92 -9.56
CA VAL A 239 -4.69 -13.14 -10.26
C VAL A 239 -3.90 -14.05 -9.31
N GLY A 240 -3.09 -13.46 -8.44
CA GLY A 240 -2.33 -14.19 -7.43
C GLY A 240 -3.22 -14.91 -6.42
N ARG A 241 -4.33 -14.30 -6.01
CA ARG A 241 -5.30 -14.92 -5.09
C ARG A 241 -5.93 -16.17 -5.70
N ILE A 242 -6.19 -16.15 -7.00
CA ILE A 242 -6.84 -17.27 -7.71
C ILE A 242 -5.84 -18.41 -8.01
N PHE A 243 -4.65 -18.06 -8.52
CA PHE A 243 -3.75 -19.07 -9.12
C PHE A 243 -2.46 -19.31 -8.33
N TYR A 244 -2.11 -18.42 -7.39
CA TYR A 244 -0.85 -18.46 -6.64
C TYR A 244 -1.08 -18.17 -5.16
N ALA A 245 -2.08 -18.83 -4.56
CA ALA A 245 -2.58 -18.57 -3.21
C ALA A 245 -1.50 -18.61 -2.11
N GLU A 246 -0.47 -19.44 -2.26
CA GLU A 246 0.66 -19.55 -1.33
C GLU A 246 1.69 -18.42 -1.46
N ARG A 247 1.65 -17.61 -2.51
CA ARG A 247 2.62 -16.53 -2.71
C ARG A 247 2.18 -15.28 -2.02
N GLU A 248 3.05 -14.73 -1.17
CA GLU A 248 2.83 -13.46 -0.50
C GLU A 248 3.31 -12.27 -1.34
N THR A 249 4.22 -12.51 -2.30
CA THR A 249 4.75 -11.49 -3.22
C THR A 249 4.49 -11.88 -4.67
N ILE A 250 3.92 -10.98 -5.46
CA ILE A 250 3.46 -11.30 -6.82
C ILE A 250 3.82 -10.14 -7.77
N ALA A 251 4.70 -10.45 -8.75
CA ALA A 251 5.02 -9.53 -9.84
C ALA A 251 3.99 -9.66 -10.97
N TYR A 252 3.51 -8.54 -11.50
CA TYR A 252 2.64 -8.53 -12.68
C TYR A 252 3.29 -9.21 -13.89
N SER A 253 4.59 -9.00 -14.11
CA SER A 253 5.35 -9.61 -15.20
C SER A 253 5.43 -11.14 -15.14
N LEU A 254 5.24 -11.74 -13.96
CA LEU A 254 5.32 -13.18 -13.72
C LEU A 254 3.96 -13.89 -13.66
N LEU A 255 2.87 -13.22 -13.98
CA LEU A 255 1.53 -13.81 -13.96
C LEU A 255 1.31 -14.84 -15.08
N GLY A 256 2.03 -14.73 -16.16
CA GLY A 256 1.97 -15.67 -17.27
C GLY A 256 0.55 -15.86 -17.82
N ILE A 257 0.16 -17.12 -17.99
CA ILE A 257 -1.16 -17.50 -18.52
C ILE A 257 -2.32 -17.12 -17.59
N GLY A 258 -2.07 -17.02 -16.28
CA GLY A 258 -3.09 -16.61 -15.30
C GLY A 258 -3.71 -15.25 -15.63
N ARG A 259 -2.90 -14.30 -16.12
CA ARG A 259 -3.38 -12.99 -16.56
C ARG A 259 -4.32 -13.07 -17.76
N LEU A 260 -4.04 -13.95 -18.71
CA LEU A 260 -4.90 -14.14 -19.90
C LEU A 260 -6.25 -14.74 -19.48
N ILE A 261 -6.22 -15.77 -18.64
CA ILE A 261 -7.44 -16.45 -18.17
C ILE A 261 -8.31 -15.49 -17.35
N TYR A 262 -7.71 -14.69 -16.48
CA TYR A 262 -8.44 -13.71 -15.66
C TYR A 262 -9.22 -12.68 -16.50
N GLN A 263 -8.74 -12.37 -17.72
CA GLN A 263 -9.38 -11.42 -18.63
C GLN A 263 -10.42 -12.07 -19.56
N LEU A 264 -10.62 -13.38 -19.50
CA LEU A 264 -11.61 -14.04 -20.34
C LEU A 264 -13.03 -13.71 -19.88
N PRO A 265 -13.94 -13.39 -20.82
CA PRO A 265 -15.37 -13.27 -20.52
C PRO A 265 -15.93 -14.60 -19.98
N MET A 266 -16.85 -14.53 -19.00
CA MET A 266 -17.47 -15.72 -18.41
C MET A 266 -18.12 -16.64 -19.44
N SER A 267 -18.81 -16.08 -20.45
CA SER A 267 -19.40 -16.85 -21.54
C SER A 267 -18.38 -17.70 -22.31
N LEU A 268 -17.16 -17.19 -22.49
CA LEU A 268 -16.07 -17.94 -23.14
C LEU A 268 -15.54 -19.03 -22.21
N CYS A 269 -15.45 -18.74 -20.92
CA CYS A 269 -15.07 -19.73 -19.91
C CYS A 269 -16.05 -20.89 -19.85
N GLU A 270 -17.34 -20.61 -19.79
CA GLU A 270 -18.43 -21.64 -19.79
C GLU A 270 -18.40 -22.50 -21.06
N MET A 271 -18.27 -21.87 -22.21
CA MET A 271 -18.17 -22.58 -23.50
C MET A 271 -16.96 -23.54 -23.51
N PHE A 272 -15.79 -23.07 -23.09
CA PHE A 272 -14.59 -23.88 -23.06
C PHE A 272 -14.68 -25.05 -22.08
N ILE A 273 -15.24 -24.84 -20.90
CA ILE A 273 -15.45 -25.92 -19.92
C ILE A 273 -16.44 -26.96 -20.44
N HIS A 274 -17.50 -26.53 -21.12
CA HIS A 274 -18.44 -27.44 -21.77
C HIS A 274 -17.78 -28.25 -22.90
N GLU A 275 -16.91 -27.65 -23.69
CA GLU A 275 -16.15 -28.37 -24.73
C GLU A 275 -15.20 -29.42 -24.14
N VAL A 276 -14.57 -29.14 -22.98
CA VAL A 276 -13.60 -30.05 -22.37
C VAL A 276 -14.28 -31.16 -21.57
N PHE A 277 -15.31 -30.87 -20.78
CA PHE A 277 -15.91 -31.82 -19.83
C PHE A 277 -17.36 -32.22 -20.15
N GLY A 278 -18.00 -31.58 -21.14
CA GLY A 278 -19.42 -31.76 -21.43
C GLY A 278 -20.31 -30.97 -20.47
N ASP A 279 -21.52 -31.49 -20.19
CA ASP A 279 -22.54 -30.78 -19.41
C ASP A 279 -22.18 -30.63 -17.92
N GLU A 280 -21.36 -31.52 -17.39
CA GLU A 280 -20.96 -31.50 -15.98
C GLU A 280 -19.45 -31.81 -15.82
N VAL A 281 -18.80 -31.06 -14.95
CA VAL A 281 -17.43 -31.36 -14.53
C VAL A 281 -17.45 -32.64 -13.70
N PRO A 282 -16.64 -33.68 -14.05
CA PRO A 282 -16.68 -34.96 -13.36
C PRO A 282 -16.36 -34.83 -11.86
N ASP A 283 -17.16 -35.52 -11.03
CA ASP A 283 -16.97 -35.59 -9.57
C ASP A 283 -15.85 -36.59 -9.19
N ILE A 284 -14.65 -36.34 -9.66
CA ILE A 284 -13.45 -37.10 -9.34
C ILE A 284 -12.42 -36.29 -8.53
N PHE A 285 -12.60 -34.98 -8.44
CA PHE A 285 -11.65 -34.06 -7.87
C PHE A 285 -11.73 -34.02 -6.34
N ASN A 286 -11.25 -35.09 -5.70
CA ASN A 286 -11.03 -35.12 -4.26
C ASN A 286 -9.61 -34.65 -3.92
N GLU A 287 -9.30 -34.52 -2.63
CA GLU A 287 -7.99 -34.04 -2.12
C GLU A 287 -6.82 -34.91 -2.66
N GLU A 288 -7.01 -36.23 -2.71
CA GLU A 288 -5.99 -37.17 -3.20
C GLU A 288 -5.66 -36.95 -4.68
N ILE A 289 -6.68 -36.80 -5.52
CA ILE A 289 -6.51 -36.57 -6.98
C ILE A 289 -5.95 -35.16 -7.23
N ASN A 290 -6.45 -34.14 -6.54
CA ASN A 290 -5.96 -32.78 -6.67
C ASN A 290 -4.48 -32.69 -6.30
N THR A 291 -4.06 -33.29 -5.19
CA THR A 291 -2.64 -33.35 -4.78
C THR A 291 -1.80 -34.12 -5.81
N THR A 292 -2.34 -35.21 -6.36
CA THR A 292 -1.67 -35.99 -7.40
C THR A 292 -1.43 -35.15 -8.66
N ILE A 293 -2.45 -34.45 -9.15
CA ILE A 293 -2.38 -33.59 -10.33
C ILE A 293 -1.38 -32.45 -10.10
N GLN A 294 -1.47 -31.77 -8.97
CA GLN A 294 -0.58 -30.66 -8.63
C GLN A 294 0.88 -31.12 -8.65
N LYS A 295 1.21 -32.20 -7.93
CA LYS A 295 2.57 -32.75 -7.87
C LYS A 295 3.04 -33.27 -9.23
N PHE A 296 2.15 -33.81 -10.05
CA PHE A 296 2.48 -34.28 -11.38
C PHE A 296 2.87 -33.13 -12.32
N PHE A 297 2.16 -32.01 -12.27
CA PHE A 297 2.53 -30.79 -13.00
C PHE A 297 3.80 -30.13 -12.46
N GLU A 298 3.97 -30.04 -11.15
CA GLU A 298 5.18 -29.49 -10.51
C GLU A 298 6.44 -30.27 -10.93
N ASN A 299 6.31 -31.57 -11.14
CA ASN A 299 7.39 -32.46 -11.58
C ASN A 299 7.47 -32.62 -13.13
N ASN A 300 6.91 -31.68 -13.89
CA ASN A 300 6.97 -31.67 -15.36
C ASN A 300 6.49 -33.01 -15.98
N LEU A 301 5.40 -33.56 -15.49
CA LEU A 301 4.79 -34.82 -15.94
C LEU A 301 5.70 -36.07 -15.72
N ASN A 302 6.63 -36.01 -14.78
CA ASN A 302 7.51 -37.10 -14.43
C ASN A 302 6.87 -38.07 -13.43
N ILE A 303 6.43 -39.22 -13.91
CA ILE A 303 5.73 -40.24 -13.09
C ILE A 303 6.62 -40.72 -11.93
N SER A 304 7.90 -40.98 -12.14
CA SER A 304 8.79 -41.57 -11.13
C SER A 304 9.07 -40.59 -10.00
N GLU A 305 9.34 -39.33 -10.34
CA GLU A 305 9.59 -38.28 -9.37
C GLU A 305 8.31 -37.93 -8.58
N THR A 306 7.17 -37.85 -9.24
CA THR A 306 5.89 -37.60 -8.61
C THR A 306 5.52 -38.70 -7.63
N ALA A 307 5.68 -39.99 -8.01
CA ALA A 307 5.44 -41.14 -7.14
C ALA A 307 6.32 -41.06 -5.86
N ARG A 308 7.60 -40.70 -6.04
CA ARG A 308 8.55 -40.54 -4.94
C ARG A 308 8.10 -39.43 -3.97
N GLN A 309 7.70 -38.27 -4.48
CA GLN A 309 7.26 -37.14 -3.66
C GLN A 309 5.92 -37.39 -2.96
N LEU A 310 5.02 -38.18 -3.58
CA LEU A 310 3.76 -38.57 -2.97
C LEU A 310 3.87 -39.79 -2.05
N TYR A 311 5.07 -40.37 -1.91
CA TYR A 311 5.31 -41.58 -1.10
C TYR A 311 4.44 -42.76 -1.53
N VAL A 312 4.16 -42.91 -2.85
CA VAL A 312 3.39 -44.01 -3.40
C VAL A 312 4.22 -44.82 -4.40
N HIS A 313 3.80 -46.08 -4.61
CA HIS A 313 4.43 -46.90 -5.67
C HIS A 313 4.07 -46.32 -7.05
N ARG A 314 5.01 -46.42 -8.01
CA ARG A 314 4.81 -45.94 -9.39
C ARG A 314 3.52 -46.46 -10.02
N ASN A 315 3.20 -47.74 -9.83
CA ASN A 315 1.99 -48.32 -10.37
C ASN A 315 0.70 -47.72 -9.77
N THR A 316 0.73 -47.36 -8.52
CA THR A 316 -0.38 -46.64 -7.84
C THR A 316 -0.62 -45.28 -8.49
N LEU A 317 0.45 -44.54 -8.78
CA LEU A 317 0.33 -43.25 -9.47
C LEU A 317 -0.22 -43.45 -10.90
N VAL A 318 0.29 -44.42 -11.66
CA VAL A 318 -0.22 -44.72 -13.00
C VAL A 318 -1.71 -45.05 -12.94
N TYR A 319 -2.14 -45.89 -12.00
CA TYR A 319 -3.54 -46.22 -11.81
C TYR A 319 -4.41 -44.98 -11.52
N ARG A 320 -3.93 -44.05 -10.67
CA ARG A 320 -4.65 -42.78 -10.41
C ARG A 320 -4.79 -41.95 -11.68
N LEU A 321 -3.73 -41.84 -12.50
CA LEU A 321 -3.75 -41.10 -13.76
C LEU A 321 -4.68 -41.73 -14.79
N GLU A 322 -4.70 -43.09 -14.90
CA GLU A 322 -5.64 -43.80 -15.77
C GLU A 322 -7.10 -43.67 -15.33
N ARG A 323 -7.34 -43.64 -14.02
CA ARG A 323 -8.67 -43.36 -13.47
C ARG A 323 -9.13 -41.94 -13.81
N LEU A 324 -8.22 -40.97 -13.72
CA LEU A 324 -8.49 -39.60 -14.11
C LEU A 324 -8.78 -39.50 -15.60
N GLU A 325 -7.95 -40.11 -16.47
CA GLU A 325 -8.16 -40.14 -17.92
C GLU A 325 -9.55 -40.69 -18.29
N LYS A 326 -9.97 -41.78 -17.66
CA LYS A 326 -11.29 -42.36 -17.90
C LYS A 326 -12.46 -41.43 -17.49
N ALA A 327 -12.25 -40.61 -16.46
CA ALA A 327 -13.27 -39.70 -15.98
C ALA A 327 -13.40 -38.42 -16.80
N ILE A 328 -12.26 -37.88 -17.26
CA ILE A 328 -12.21 -36.57 -17.93
C ILE A 328 -12.03 -36.64 -19.45
N GLY A 329 -11.67 -37.80 -19.98
CA GLY A 329 -11.40 -37.99 -21.42
C GLY A 329 -10.04 -37.47 -21.91
N LEU A 330 -9.21 -36.95 -21.03
CA LEU A 330 -7.88 -36.40 -21.33
C LEU A 330 -6.78 -37.20 -20.62
N ASP A 331 -5.76 -37.63 -21.36
CA ASP A 331 -4.58 -38.28 -20.82
C ASP A 331 -3.50 -37.25 -20.44
N ILE A 332 -3.51 -36.79 -19.20
CA ILE A 332 -2.58 -35.76 -18.72
C ILE A 332 -1.08 -36.19 -18.72
N ARG A 333 -0.77 -37.41 -19.13
CA ARG A 333 0.60 -37.87 -19.42
C ARG A 333 1.09 -37.40 -20.79
N LYS A 334 0.16 -36.98 -21.68
CA LYS A 334 0.45 -36.38 -22.98
C LYS A 334 0.44 -34.85 -22.83
N PHE A 335 1.41 -34.20 -23.42
CA PHE A 335 1.62 -32.76 -23.24
C PHE A 335 0.37 -31.91 -23.63
N ASP A 336 -0.22 -32.19 -24.79
CA ASP A 336 -1.38 -31.40 -25.29
C ASP A 336 -2.62 -31.57 -24.39
N ASP A 337 -2.91 -32.81 -23.95
CA ASP A 337 -4.00 -33.10 -23.04
C ASP A 337 -3.75 -32.48 -21.65
N ALA A 338 -2.50 -32.57 -21.17
CA ALA A 338 -2.08 -31.97 -19.91
C ALA A 338 -2.23 -30.43 -19.93
N MET A 339 -1.85 -29.79 -21.04
CA MET A 339 -2.01 -28.35 -21.23
C MET A 339 -3.48 -27.94 -21.25
N THR A 340 -4.30 -28.64 -22.04
CA THR A 340 -5.77 -28.41 -22.08
C THR A 340 -6.40 -28.56 -20.71
N PHE A 341 -6.07 -29.63 -20.00
CA PHE A 341 -6.56 -29.89 -18.66
C PHE A 341 -6.14 -28.81 -17.66
N LYS A 342 -4.86 -28.40 -17.67
CA LYS A 342 -4.33 -27.34 -16.80
C LYS A 342 -5.07 -26.03 -17.02
N ILE A 343 -5.28 -25.64 -18.28
CA ILE A 343 -6.05 -24.43 -18.62
C ILE A 343 -7.49 -24.55 -18.13
N ALA A 344 -8.14 -25.71 -18.33
CA ALA A 344 -9.52 -25.93 -17.87
C ALA A 344 -9.63 -25.80 -16.35
N MET A 345 -8.70 -26.34 -15.58
CA MET A 345 -8.68 -26.16 -14.11
C MET A 345 -8.49 -24.71 -13.69
N MET A 346 -7.65 -23.95 -14.41
CA MET A 346 -7.49 -22.52 -14.15
C MET A 346 -8.77 -21.73 -14.50
N VAL A 347 -9.43 -22.06 -15.60
CA VAL A 347 -10.72 -21.45 -15.98
C VAL A 347 -11.79 -21.73 -14.92
N ILE A 348 -11.88 -22.96 -14.42
CA ILE A 348 -12.81 -23.32 -13.32
C ILE A 348 -12.52 -22.49 -12.06
N ALA A 349 -11.25 -22.36 -11.68
CA ALA A 349 -10.85 -21.56 -10.51
C ALA A 349 -11.29 -20.10 -10.67
N HIS A 350 -11.09 -19.52 -11.86
CA HIS A 350 -11.53 -18.16 -12.18
C HIS A 350 -13.06 -18.02 -12.10
N MET A 351 -13.82 -18.95 -12.70
CA MET A 351 -15.28 -18.94 -12.65
C MET A 351 -15.82 -19.05 -11.23
N ASN A 352 -15.21 -19.87 -10.38
CA ASN A 352 -15.60 -20.03 -8.98
C ASN A 352 -15.38 -18.77 -8.16
N GLN A 353 -14.27 -18.04 -8.40
CA GLN A 353 -14.00 -16.78 -7.72
C GLN A 353 -15.05 -15.71 -8.05
N GLN A 354 -15.42 -15.59 -9.32
CA GLN A 354 -16.44 -14.62 -9.75
C GLN A 354 -17.82 -14.88 -9.11
N LYS A 355 -18.19 -16.14 -8.92
CA LYS A 355 -19.44 -16.50 -8.23
C LYS A 355 -19.46 -16.18 -6.74
N VAL A 356 -18.31 -16.02 -6.11
CA VAL A 356 -18.19 -15.63 -4.68
C VAL A 356 -18.29 -14.12 -4.52
N GLU A 357 -17.92 -13.36 -5.56
CA GLU A 357 -17.94 -11.90 -5.56
C GLU A 357 -19.28 -11.28 -5.98
N GLU A 358 -20.19 -12.08 -6.62
CA GLU A 358 -21.58 -11.74 -6.88
C GLU A 358 -22.49 -12.04 -5.66
#